data_e236417ad571ea148bdad4c433d3839f
#
_entry.id   e236417ad571ea148bdad4c433d3839f
#
_cell.length_a   1.000
_cell.length_b   1.000
_cell.length_c   1.000
_cell.angle_alpha   90.00
_cell.angle_beta   90.00
_cell.angle_gamma   90.00
#
_symmetry.space_group_name_H-M   'P 1'
#
loop_
_entity.id
_entity.type
_entity.pdbx_description
1 polymer ?
#
loop_
_entity_poly.entity_id
_entity_poly.type
_entity_poly.pdbx_seq_one_letter_code
_entity_poly.pdbx_strand_id
1 'polypeptide(L)'
;PCYLTYTNPRTHQIIRDNLDRSCMFNGTIEGVGPRYCPSIEAKIVRFADKSRHQLFLEPEGLRTNEIYVQGMSSSLPAEIQVAFMQTIPGLEHCKMMRAGYAIEYDCLDPLQLTASLEHKAIKGLFSCGQANGTSGYEEAAAQGLMAGINAALKLDHRPPFILGRSDAYIGVLIDDLVTKGTTEPYR
;
A
#
# COMPACT_ATOMS: atom_id res chain seq x y z
N PRO A 1 -23.86 -2.28 -6.38
CA PRO A 1 -23.92 -2.85 -5.04
C PRO A 1 -22.62 -3.60 -4.71
N CYS A 2 -22.18 -3.55 -3.47
CA CYS A 2 -21.09 -4.32 -2.93
C CYS A 2 -21.70 -5.42 -2.06
N TYR A 3 -21.14 -6.63 -2.11
CA TYR A 3 -21.64 -7.77 -1.34
C TYR A 3 -20.66 -8.12 -0.22
N LEU A 4 -21.17 -8.65 0.86
CA LEU A 4 -20.39 -9.00 2.04
C LEU A 4 -20.28 -10.51 2.19
N THR A 5 -19.06 -11.01 2.42
CA THR A 5 -18.79 -12.40 2.77
C THR A 5 -17.66 -12.48 3.81
N TYR A 6 -17.25 -13.67 4.18
CA TYR A 6 -16.26 -13.89 5.23
C TYR A 6 -15.37 -15.08 4.89
N THR A 7 -14.11 -15.02 5.35
CA THR A 7 -13.28 -16.21 5.48
C THR A 7 -13.86 -17.14 6.55
N ASN A 8 -13.38 -18.36 6.60
CA ASN A 8 -13.81 -19.39 7.56
C ASN A 8 -12.61 -20.23 8.05
N PRO A 9 -12.80 -21.14 9.03
CA PRO A 9 -11.70 -21.95 9.55
C PRO A 9 -10.96 -22.77 8.50
N ARG A 10 -11.66 -23.26 7.45
CA ARG A 10 -11.04 -24.00 6.35
C ARG A 10 -10.16 -23.11 5.48
N THR A 11 -10.63 -21.89 5.19
CA THR A 11 -9.83 -20.85 4.52
C THR A 11 -8.54 -20.60 5.30
N HIS A 12 -8.67 -20.38 6.62
CA HIS A 12 -7.54 -20.10 7.50
C HIS A 12 -6.56 -21.27 7.58
N GLN A 13 -7.05 -22.51 7.60
CA GLN A 13 -6.20 -23.69 7.65
C GLN A 13 -5.35 -23.82 6.39
N ILE A 14 -5.95 -23.68 5.20
CA ILE A 14 -5.20 -23.74 3.93
C ILE A 14 -4.09 -22.68 3.91
N ILE A 15 -4.38 -21.48 4.38
CA ILE A 15 -3.38 -20.40 4.42
C ILE A 15 -2.27 -20.71 5.42
N ARG A 16 -2.60 -21.18 6.64
CA ARG A 16 -1.61 -21.53 7.67
C ARG A 16 -0.68 -22.65 7.22
N ASP A 17 -1.22 -23.66 6.55
CA ASP A 17 -0.47 -24.83 6.07
C ASP A 17 0.52 -24.48 4.94
N ASN A 18 0.44 -23.27 4.38
CA ASN A 18 1.27 -22.82 3.27
C ASN A 18 2.01 -21.50 3.55
N LEU A 19 2.12 -21.07 4.82
CA LEU A 19 2.80 -19.80 5.16
C LEU A 19 4.26 -19.78 4.73
N ASP A 20 4.94 -20.90 4.75
CA ASP A 20 6.31 -21.07 4.27
C ASP A 20 6.48 -20.80 2.78
N ARG A 21 5.39 -20.80 2.01
CA ARG A 21 5.35 -20.48 0.59
C ARG A 21 5.00 -19.01 0.29
N SER A 22 4.66 -18.24 1.31
CA SER A 22 4.41 -16.80 1.19
C SER A 22 5.73 -16.04 1.20
N CYS A 23 5.98 -15.19 0.19
CA CYS A 23 7.17 -14.36 0.15
C CYS A 23 7.27 -13.36 1.31
N MET A 24 6.17 -13.06 1.98
CA MET A 24 6.17 -12.24 3.21
C MET A 24 6.65 -13.01 4.46
N PHE A 25 6.62 -14.35 4.44
CA PHE A 25 6.94 -15.18 5.60
C PHE A 25 8.17 -16.07 5.38
N ASN A 26 8.60 -16.28 4.14
CA ASN A 26 9.76 -17.12 3.80
C ASN A 26 11.09 -16.35 3.70
N GLY A 27 11.10 -15.05 4.01
CA GLY A 27 12.29 -14.20 3.96
C GLY A 27 12.65 -13.67 2.56
N THR A 28 11.81 -13.88 1.55
CA THR A 28 12.04 -13.31 0.21
C THR A 28 11.86 -11.80 0.20
N ILE A 29 10.88 -11.29 0.97
CA ILE A 29 10.65 -9.86 1.18
C ILE A 29 11.32 -9.46 2.49
N GLU A 30 12.29 -8.56 2.42
CA GLU A 30 13.02 -8.02 3.58
C GLU A 30 12.49 -6.64 4.00
N GLY A 31 11.80 -5.94 3.12
CA GLY A 31 11.25 -4.61 3.35
C GLY A 31 10.05 -4.60 4.29
N VAL A 32 9.80 -3.45 4.90
CA VAL A 32 8.60 -3.20 5.69
C VAL A 32 7.43 -2.99 4.73
N GLY A 33 6.46 -3.90 4.76
CA GLY A 33 5.25 -3.81 3.93
C GLY A 33 4.41 -2.57 4.26
N PRO A 34 3.46 -2.20 3.38
CA PRO A 34 2.58 -1.04 3.59
C PRO A 34 1.79 -1.22 4.89
N ARG A 35 1.86 -0.22 5.76
CA ARG A 35 1.33 -0.24 7.13
C ARG A 35 -0.17 -0.55 7.24
N TYR A 36 -0.94 -0.18 6.21
CA TYR A 36 -2.40 -0.18 6.25
C TYR A 36 -3.07 -1.15 5.28
N CYS A 37 -2.31 -2.01 4.62
CA CYS A 37 -2.84 -3.01 3.69
C CYS A 37 -2.26 -4.40 3.99
N PRO A 38 -2.53 -4.99 5.17
CA PRO A 38 -2.01 -6.31 5.49
C PRO A 38 -2.62 -7.36 4.57
N SER A 39 -1.80 -8.30 4.12
CA SER A 39 -2.26 -9.49 3.41
C SER A 39 -3.19 -10.34 4.29
N ILE A 40 -3.95 -11.24 3.67
CA ILE A 40 -4.81 -12.14 4.44
C ILE A 40 -3.99 -13.05 5.35
N GLU A 41 -2.78 -13.48 4.92
CA GLU A 41 -1.86 -14.26 5.73
C GLU A 41 -1.45 -13.48 7.00
N ALA A 42 -1.10 -12.21 6.84
CA ALA A 42 -0.73 -11.34 7.96
C ALA A 42 -1.90 -11.16 8.95
N LYS A 43 -3.13 -11.02 8.45
CA LYS A 43 -4.33 -10.95 9.29
C LYS A 43 -4.55 -12.24 10.08
N ILE A 44 -4.43 -13.39 9.42
CA ILE A 44 -4.65 -14.71 10.05
C ILE A 44 -3.59 -15.02 11.10
N VAL A 45 -2.36 -14.58 10.89
CA VAL A 45 -1.28 -14.75 11.88
C VAL A 45 -1.48 -13.77 13.05
N ARG A 46 -1.68 -12.48 12.75
CA ARG A 46 -1.79 -11.43 13.76
C ARG A 46 -3.06 -11.55 14.62
N PHE A 47 -4.16 -12.00 14.03
CA PHE A 47 -5.46 -12.14 14.68
C PHE A 47 -5.90 -13.62 14.68
N ALA A 48 -5.04 -14.48 15.20
CA ALA A 48 -5.23 -15.93 15.18
C ALA A 48 -6.47 -16.40 15.98
N ASP A 49 -6.95 -15.59 16.93
CA ASP A 49 -8.15 -15.79 17.73
C ASP A 49 -9.45 -15.60 16.93
N LYS A 50 -9.39 -14.91 15.80
CA LYS A 50 -10.56 -14.64 14.96
C LYS A 50 -10.90 -15.86 14.10
N SER A 51 -12.14 -16.31 14.16
CA SER A 51 -12.66 -17.42 13.34
C SER A 51 -12.96 -17.02 11.90
N ARG A 52 -13.07 -15.71 11.63
CA ARG A 52 -13.37 -15.15 10.29
C ARG A 52 -12.87 -13.73 10.12
N HIS A 53 -12.58 -13.35 8.88
CA HIS A 53 -12.32 -11.99 8.45
C HIS A 53 -13.34 -11.56 7.41
N GLN A 54 -13.79 -10.31 7.49
CA GLN A 54 -14.75 -9.73 6.58
C GLN A 54 -14.11 -9.47 5.22
N LEU A 55 -14.87 -9.74 4.16
CA LEU A 55 -14.49 -9.52 2.77
C LEU A 55 -15.60 -8.76 2.04
N PHE A 56 -15.21 -7.91 1.11
CA PHE A 56 -16.15 -7.25 0.22
C PHE A 56 -15.97 -7.78 -1.20
N LEU A 57 -17.10 -8.09 -1.85
CA LEU A 57 -17.16 -8.50 -3.24
C LEU A 57 -17.65 -7.32 -4.06
N GLU A 58 -16.76 -6.75 -4.84
CA GLU A 58 -16.98 -5.51 -5.57
C GLU A 58 -16.98 -5.77 -7.07
N PRO A 59 -18.13 -5.64 -7.76
CA PRO A 59 -18.17 -5.75 -9.22
C PRO A 59 -17.25 -4.71 -9.87
N GLU A 60 -16.36 -5.16 -10.75
CA GLU A 60 -15.39 -4.28 -11.44
C GLU A 60 -16.07 -3.38 -12.50
N GLY A 61 -17.32 -3.65 -12.84
CA GLY A 61 -18.08 -2.83 -13.78
C GLY A 61 -19.45 -3.38 -14.11
N LEU A 62 -20.25 -2.57 -14.82
CA LEU A 62 -21.64 -2.91 -15.16
C LEU A 62 -21.77 -3.98 -16.26
N ARG A 63 -20.72 -4.25 -17.02
CA ARG A 63 -20.73 -5.14 -18.19
C ARG A 63 -19.71 -6.27 -18.09
N THR A 64 -19.22 -6.56 -16.90
CA THR A 64 -18.27 -7.64 -16.63
C THR A 64 -18.77 -8.52 -15.48
N ASN A 65 -18.38 -9.77 -15.49
CA ASN A 65 -18.58 -10.71 -14.38
C ASN A 65 -17.37 -10.76 -13.44
N GLU A 66 -16.38 -9.88 -13.64
CA GLU A 66 -15.22 -9.80 -12.78
C GLU A 66 -15.61 -9.13 -11.46
N ILE A 67 -15.16 -9.74 -10.37
CA ILE A 67 -15.38 -9.31 -8.99
C ILE A 67 -14.03 -9.10 -8.34
N TYR A 68 -13.80 -7.92 -7.81
CA TYR A 68 -12.69 -7.68 -6.92
C TYR A 68 -13.02 -8.18 -5.51
N VAL A 69 -12.15 -8.99 -4.94
CA VAL A 69 -12.33 -9.52 -3.59
C VAL A 69 -11.48 -8.74 -2.61
N GLN A 70 -12.02 -7.64 -2.11
CA GLN A 70 -11.34 -6.78 -1.15
C GLN A 70 -11.13 -7.51 0.18
N GLY A 71 -9.90 -7.44 0.68
CA GLY A 71 -9.49 -8.07 1.93
C GLY A 71 -8.75 -9.39 1.77
N MET A 72 -8.60 -9.88 0.51
CA MET A 72 -7.91 -11.13 0.18
C MET A 72 -6.57 -10.93 -0.53
N SER A 73 -5.93 -9.77 -0.36
CA SER A 73 -4.54 -9.58 -0.82
C SER A 73 -3.65 -10.68 -0.25
N SER A 74 -2.89 -11.35 -1.10
CA SER A 74 -2.08 -12.51 -0.74
C SER A 74 -0.80 -12.59 -1.55
N SER A 75 0.27 -13.07 -0.93
CA SER A 75 1.54 -13.39 -1.60
C SER A 75 1.73 -14.89 -1.82
N LEU A 76 0.74 -15.70 -1.46
CA LEU A 76 0.77 -17.14 -1.67
C LEU A 76 0.71 -17.49 -3.18
N PRO A 77 1.25 -18.66 -3.59
CA PRO A 77 1.13 -19.14 -4.96
C PRO A 77 -0.31 -19.20 -5.47
N ALA A 78 -0.53 -18.99 -6.76
CA ALA A 78 -1.86 -18.88 -7.37
C ALA A 78 -2.76 -20.09 -7.11
N GLU A 79 -2.20 -21.30 -7.13
CA GLU A 79 -2.96 -22.53 -6.86
C GLU A 79 -3.48 -22.60 -5.41
N ILE A 80 -2.73 -22.05 -4.46
CA ILE A 80 -3.16 -21.97 -3.06
C ILE A 80 -4.24 -20.89 -2.93
N GLN A 81 -4.09 -19.78 -3.65
CA GLN A 81 -5.11 -18.72 -3.69
C GLN A 81 -6.43 -19.26 -4.24
N VAL A 82 -6.43 -20.05 -5.31
CA VAL A 82 -7.64 -20.72 -5.81
C VAL A 82 -8.24 -21.64 -4.74
N ALA A 83 -7.40 -22.46 -4.08
CA ALA A 83 -7.86 -23.40 -3.08
C ALA A 83 -8.55 -22.72 -1.89
N PHE A 84 -8.00 -21.64 -1.35
CA PHE A 84 -8.64 -20.95 -0.24
C PHE A 84 -9.84 -20.09 -0.68
N MET A 85 -9.78 -19.48 -1.87
CA MET A 85 -10.90 -18.69 -2.40
C MET A 85 -12.15 -19.53 -2.56
N GLN A 86 -12.03 -20.75 -3.06
CA GLN A 86 -13.18 -21.67 -3.24
C GLN A 86 -13.75 -22.23 -1.93
N THR A 87 -13.17 -21.91 -0.78
CA THR A 87 -13.77 -22.20 0.53
C THR A 87 -14.69 -21.10 1.03
N ILE A 88 -14.70 -19.93 0.38
CA ILE A 88 -15.44 -18.75 0.84
C ILE A 88 -16.87 -18.84 0.34
N PRO A 89 -17.89 -18.60 1.21
CA PRO A 89 -19.30 -18.62 0.80
C PRO A 89 -19.57 -17.64 -0.35
N GLY A 90 -20.16 -18.17 -1.43
CA GLY A 90 -20.45 -17.45 -2.67
C GLY A 90 -19.32 -17.48 -3.71
N LEU A 91 -18.15 -18.04 -3.38
CA LEU A 91 -17.00 -18.15 -4.29
C LEU A 91 -16.62 -19.61 -4.60
N GLU A 92 -17.44 -20.58 -4.23
CA GLU A 92 -17.17 -22.03 -4.35
C GLU A 92 -16.81 -22.43 -5.78
N HIS A 93 -17.39 -21.75 -6.77
CA HIS A 93 -17.19 -22.02 -8.19
C HIS A 93 -16.50 -20.88 -8.94
N CYS A 94 -15.83 -19.98 -8.20
CA CYS A 94 -15.12 -18.86 -8.82
C CYS A 94 -13.96 -19.32 -9.70
N LYS A 95 -13.70 -18.57 -10.77
CA LYS A 95 -12.49 -18.70 -11.58
C LYS A 95 -11.60 -17.50 -11.29
N MET A 96 -10.36 -17.76 -10.91
CA MET A 96 -9.40 -16.70 -10.67
C MET A 96 -8.94 -16.09 -11.98
N MET A 97 -9.24 -14.82 -12.19
CA MET A 97 -8.81 -14.07 -13.37
C MET A 97 -7.42 -13.51 -13.18
N ARG A 98 -7.10 -13.05 -11.96
CA ARG A 98 -5.80 -12.52 -11.59
C ARG A 98 -5.49 -12.88 -10.14
N ALA A 99 -4.35 -13.50 -9.91
CA ALA A 99 -3.87 -13.79 -8.57
C ALA A 99 -3.47 -12.50 -7.84
N GLY A 100 -3.62 -12.49 -6.53
CA GLY A 100 -3.00 -11.50 -5.65
C GLY A 100 -1.48 -11.62 -5.68
N TYR A 101 -0.80 -10.56 -5.28
CA TYR A 101 0.66 -10.48 -5.27
C TYR A 101 1.13 -9.65 -4.07
N ALA A 102 2.35 -9.89 -3.65
CA ALA A 102 3.03 -9.02 -2.70
C ALA A 102 3.68 -7.84 -3.42
N ILE A 103 3.75 -6.73 -2.71
CA ILE A 103 4.47 -5.54 -3.16
C ILE A 103 5.54 -5.23 -2.13
N GLU A 104 6.76 -5.03 -2.60
CA GLU A 104 7.86 -4.44 -1.85
C GLU A 104 8.14 -3.05 -2.41
N TYR A 105 8.31 -2.08 -1.53
CA TYR A 105 8.52 -0.69 -1.92
C TYR A 105 9.95 -0.27 -1.63
N ASP A 106 10.62 0.25 -2.65
CA ASP A 106 11.83 1.03 -2.47
C ASP A 106 11.48 2.48 -2.13
N CYS A 107 12.29 3.11 -1.31
CA CYS A 107 12.20 4.54 -1.05
C CYS A 107 13.59 5.18 -1.01
N LEU A 108 13.60 6.46 -1.33
CA LEU A 108 14.76 7.32 -1.17
C LEU A 108 14.78 7.85 0.27
N ASP A 109 15.97 8.15 0.77
CA ASP A 109 16.09 8.85 2.05
C ASP A 109 15.52 10.28 1.92
N PRO A 110 14.39 10.62 2.55
CA PRO A 110 13.77 11.92 2.41
C PRO A 110 14.60 13.05 3.06
N LEU A 111 15.58 12.73 3.90
CA LEU A 111 16.54 13.72 4.41
C LEU A 111 17.40 14.32 3.30
N GLN A 112 17.44 13.71 2.11
CA GLN A 112 18.11 14.29 0.93
C GLN A 112 17.29 15.35 0.21
N LEU A 113 16.05 15.58 0.63
CA LEU A 113 15.18 16.59 0.06
C LEU A 113 15.25 17.91 0.84
N THR A 114 15.01 19.01 0.14
CA THR A 114 14.74 20.31 0.74
C THR A 114 13.24 20.40 1.09
N ALA A 115 12.83 21.45 1.81
CA ALA A 115 11.43 21.72 2.10
C ALA A 115 10.57 22.01 0.84
N SER A 116 11.19 22.27 -0.31
CA SER A 116 10.51 22.39 -1.60
C SER A 116 10.35 21.03 -2.33
N LEU A 117 10.81 19.93 -1.73
CA LEU A 117 10.89 18.57 -2.28
C LEU A 117 11.89 18.45 -3.45
N GLU A 118 12.80 19.38 -3.60
CA GLU A 118 13.92 19.27 -4.51
C GLU A 118 15.08 18.51 -3.86
N HIS A 119 15.77 17.65 -4.62
CA HIS A 119 16.96 16.95 -4.14
C HIS A 119 18.11 17.94 -3.87
N LYS A 120 18.75 17.80 -2.70
CA LYS A 120 19.90 18.63 -2.29
C LYS A 120 21.10 18.46 -3.23
N ALA A 121 21.35 17.24 -3.69
CA ALA A 121 22.50 16.90 -4.54
C ALA A 121 22.23 17.10 -6.04
N ILE A 122 20.96 17.04 -6.48
CA ILE A 122 20.61 17.07 -7.91
C ILE A 122 19.65 18.23 -8.16
N LYS A 123 20.18 19.32 -8.68
CA LYS A 123 19.38 20.52 -8.97
C LYS A 123 18.34 20.25 -10.06
N GLY A 124 17.11 20.68 -9.82
CA GLY A 124 15.98 20.52 -10.74
C GLY A 124 15.27 19.17 -10.63
N LEU A 125 15.77 18.22 -9.81
CA LEU A 125 15.09 16.98 -9.53
C LEU A 125 14.19 17.15 -8.31
N PHE A 126 12.87 16.97 -8.52
CA PHE A 126 11.86 16.96 -7.46
C PHE A 126 11.33 15.54 -7.29
N SER A 127 11.06 15.14 -6.07
CA SER A 127 10.54 13.82 -5.73
C SER A 127 9.27 13.94 -4.92
N CYS A 128 8.34 13.00 -5.10
CA CYS A 128 7.07 12.98 -4.38
C CYS A 128 6.50 11.57 -4.22
N GLY A 129 5.57 11.43 -3.29
CA GLY A 129 4.82 10.22 -3.09
C GLY A 129 5.60 9.13 -2.38
N GLN A 130 5.31 7.90 -2.74
CA GLN A 130 5.85 6.71 -2.09
C GLN A 130 7.39 6.64 -2.16
N ALA A 131 8.00 7.16 -3.22
CA ALA A 131 9.45 7.25 -3.34
C ALA A 131 10.11 8.04 -2.18
N ASN A 132 9.38 8.91 -1.51
CA ASN A 132 9.85 9.66 -0.34
C ASN A 132 9.51 8.97 1.00
N GLY A 133 9.11 7.70 0.99
CA GLY A 133 8.84 6.93 2.20
C GLY A 133 7.42 7.10 2.77
N THR A 134 6.45 7.57 1.98
CA THR A 134 5.05 7.64 2.39
C THR A 134 4.23 6.48 1.81
N SER A 135 3.12 6.09 2.46
CA SER A 135 2.31 4.93 2.04
C SER A 135 0.86 5.26 1.68
N GLY A 136 0.43 6.52 1.74
CA GLY A 136 -0.95 6.93 1.47
C GLY A 136 -1.12 7.68 0.14
N TYR A 137 -2.30 7.56 -0.47
CA TYR A 137 -2.64 8.30 -1.69
C TYR A 137 -2.70 9.81 -1.43
N GLU A 138 -3.22 10.21 -0.27
CA GLU A 138 -3.34 11.60 0.14
C GLU A 138 -1.97 12.24 0.33
N GLU A 139 -1.03 11.52 0.95
CA GLU A 139 0.35 11.97 1.13
C GLU A 139 1.05 12.11 -0.23
N ALA A 140 0.82 11.18 -1.15
CA ALA A 140 1.39 11.24 -2.49
C ALA A 140 0.84 12.44 -3.28
N ALA A 141 -0.47 12.68 -3.22
CA ALA A 141 -1.12 13.81 -3.87
C ALA A 141 -0.61 15.16 -3.33
N ALA A 142 -0.50 15.27 -2.00
CA ALA A 142 0.00 16.48 -1.34
C ALA A 142 1.45 16.79 -1.76
N GLN A 143 2.31 15.79 -1.72
CA GLN A 143 3.71 15.95 -2.15
C GLN A 143 3.81 16.29 -3.64
N GLY A 144 3.04 15.61 -4.50
CA GLY A 144 3.02 15.88 -5.94
C GLY A 144 2.61 17.30 -6.27
N LEU A 145 1.58 17.81 -5.58
CA LEU A 145 1.14 19.19 -5.71
C LEU A 145 2.27 20.19 -5.34
N MET A 146 2.87 19.99 -4.17
CA MET A 146 3.93 20.89 -3.67
C MET A 146 5.20 20.82 -4.53
N ALA A 147 5.61 19.61 -4.94
CA ALA A 147 6.75 19.42 -5.84
C ALA A 147 6.51 20.10 -7.20
N GLY A 148 5.32 19.93 -7.77
CA GLY A 148 4.94 20.54 -9.05
C GLY A 148 4.92 22.08 -8.99
N ILE A 149 4.33 22.67 -7.94
CA ILE A 149 4.33 24.12 -7.71
C ILE A 149 5.77 24.63 -7.63
N ASN A 150 6.61 23.98 -6.83
CA ASN A 150 7.98 24.42 -6.62
C ASN A 150 8.87 24.24 -7.87
N ALA A 151 8.63 23.19 -8.65
CA ALA A 151 9.29 23.02 -9.93
C ALA A 151 8.95 24.16 -10.91
N ALA A 152 7.66 24.54 -11.00
CA ALA A 152 7.23 25.68 -11.83
C ALA A 152 7.83 27.01 -11.35
N LEU A 153 7.76 27.27 -10.04
CA LEU A 153 8.34 28.50 -9.47
C LEU A 153 9.85 28.58 -9.73
N LYS A 154 10.56 27.46 -9.67
CA LYS A 154 11.99 27.41 -9.98
C LYS A 154 12.27 27.74 -11.44
N LEU A 155 11.47 27.27 -12.38
CA LEU A 155 11.59 27.61 -13.81
C LEU A 155 11.35 29.10 -14.03
N ASP A 156 10.43 29.71 -13.28
CA ASP A 156 10.11 31.14 -13.33
C ASP A 156 11.10 31.99 -12.51
N HIS A 157 12.18 31.41 -11.97
CA HIS A 157 13.15 32.11 -11.10
C HIS A 157 12.50 32.79 -9.89
N ARG A 158 11.40 32.24 -9.38
CA ARG A 158 10.68 32.70 -8.18
C ARG A 158 11.12 31.96 -6.95
N PRO A 159 10.99 32.57 -5.75
CA PRO A 159 11.26 31.85 -4.50
C PRO A 159 10.32 30.64 -4.32
N PRO A 160 10.79 29.56 -3.67
CA PRO A 160 9.97 28.38 -3.45
C PRO A 160 8.78 28.67 -2.54
N PHE A 161 7.67 28.00 -2.78
CA PHE A 161 6.50 28.00 -1.92
C PHE A 161 6.63 26.88 -0.87
N ILE A 162 6.76 27.27 0.39
CA ILE A 162 6.95 26.35 1.51
C ILE A 162 5.86 26.62 2.55
N LEU A 163 5.12 25.57 2.91
CA LEU A 163 4.17 25.62 4.00
C LEU A 163 4.86 25.22 5.30
N GLY A 164 4.73 26.03 6.32
CA GLY A 164 5.16 25.70 7.67
C GLY A 164 4.21 24.72 8.36
N ARG A 165 4.65 24.17 9.49
CA ARG A 165 3.85 23.24 10.30
C ARG A 165 2.56 23.85 10.84
N SER A 166 2.53 25.17 11.04
CA SER A 166 1.34 25.93 11.50
C SER A 166 0.36 26.26 10.40
N ASP A 167 0.77 26.15 9.13
CA ASP A 167 -0.05 26.58 7.99
C ASP A 167 -1.00 25.47 7.52
N ALA A 168 -0.52 24.23 7.46
CA ALA A 168 -1.30 23.10 6.98
C ALA A 168 -0.68 21.74 7.37
N TYR A 169 -1.47 20.67 7.34
CA TYR A 169 -0.98 19.28 7.48
C TYR A 169 0.05 18.91 6.41
N ILE A 170 -0.05 19.48 5.20
CA ILE A 170 0.98 19.31 4.16
C ILE A 170 2.33 19.86 4.63
N GLY A 171 2.34 20.99 5.34
CA GLY A 171 3.56 21.53 5.95
C GLY A 171 4.13 20.59 7.02
N VAL A 172 3.29 20.00 7.87
CA VAL A 172 3.72 19.01 8.87
C VAL A 172 4.31 17.77 8.18
N LEU A 173 3.65 17.23 7.17
CA LEU A 173 4.11 16.08 6.39
C LEU A 173 5.51 16.33 5.81
N ILE A 174 5.67 17.42 5.08
CA ILE A 174 6.94 17.72 4.39
C ILE A 174 8.05 17.98 5.40
N ASP A 175 7.76 18.76 6.46
CA ASP A 175 8.75 19.05 7.50
C ASP A 175 9.21 17.76 8.19
N ASP A 176 8.30 16.85 8.56
CA ASP A 176 8.67 15.57 9.16
C ASP A 176 9.56 14.74 8.22
N LEU A 177 9.21 14.65 6.93
CA LEU A 177 10.01 13.92 5.95
C LEU A 177 11.44 14.45 5.85
N VAL A 178 11.61 15.78 5.66
CA VAL A 178 12.91 16.36 5.34
C VAL A 178 13.78 16.66 6.56
N THR A 179 13.23 16.60 7.78
CA THR A 179 13.96 16.89 9.01
C THR A 179 14.18 15.65 9.88
N LYS A 180 13.22 14.72 9.94
CA LYS A 180 13.27 13.52 10.78
C LYS A 180 13.59 12.26 9.97
N GLY A 181 13.30 12.27 8.68
CA GLY A 181 13.32 11.05 7.87
C GLY A 181 12.20 10.07 8.23
N THR A 182 12.28 8.86 7.68
CA THR A 182 11.32 7.79 7.97
C THR A 182 12.04 6.48 8.19
N THR A 183 11.68 5.77 9.26
CA THR A 183 12.13 4.39 9.54
C THR A 183 11.04 3.37 9.21
N GLU A 184 9.83 3.82 8.99
CA GLU A 184 8.66 3.06 8.57
C GLU A 184 7.82 3.94 7.62
N PRO A 185 6.94 3.35 6.77
CA PRO A 185 6.10 4.13 5.86
C PRO A 185 5.29 5.20 6.59
N TYR A 186 5.53 6.47 6.24
CA TYR A 186 4.86 7.63 6.85
C TYR A 186 3.42 7.76 6.35
N ARG A 187 2.53 8.11 7.30
CA ARG A 187 1.11 8.43 7.03
C ARG A 187 0.54 9.40 8.05
#